data_a95a9ff5caf4c4a198f5c0aafc86bd27
#
_entry.id   a95a9ff5caf4c4a198f5c0aafc86bd27
#
_cell.length_a   1.000
_cell.length_b   1.000
_cell.length_c   1.000
_cell.angle_alpha   90.00
_cell.angle_beta   90.00
_cell.angle_gamma   90.00
#
_symmetry.space_group_name_H-M   'P 1'
#
loop_
_entity.id
_entity.type
_entity.pdbx_description
1 polymer ?
#
loop_
_entity_poly.entity_id
_entity_poly.type
_entity_poly.pdbx_seq_one_letter_code
_entity_poly.pdbx_strand_id
1 'polypeptide(L)'
;MKKQNNKLPYKKVRIIWQDICSSSQWYDDLTDVDEFNFSWCEDIGYLYEKTSKKITIFSSYSYDGNKLSIGNVSCYPACVVKKIIYEKQ
;
A
#
# COMPACT_ATOMS: atom_id res chain seq x y z
N MET A 1 10.70 -3.37 35.67
CA MET A 1 11.29 -3.18 34.35
C MET A 1 10.64 -2.01 33.64
N LYS A 2 11.44 -1.15 33.12
CA LYS A 2 10.92 0.00 32.44
C LYS A 2 10.45 -0.38 31.04
N LYS A 3 9.21 -0.07 30.74
CA LYS A 3 8.64 -0.31 29.44
C LYS A 3 9.26 0.65 28.42
N GLN A 4 9.71 0.11 27.32
CA GLN A 4 10.25 0.93 26.25
C GLN A 4 9.12 1.65 25.54
N ASN A 5 9.29 2.96 25.37
CA ASN A 5 8.24 3.82 24.86
C ASN A 5 8.50 4.23 23.42
N ASN A 6 8.90 3.26 22.62
CA ASN A 6 9.19 3.52 21.20
C ASN A 6 7.89 3.54 20.40
N LYS A 7 7.22 4.66 20.45
CA LYS A 7 6.08 4.86 19.60
C LYS A 7 6.54 5.02 18.16
N LEU A 8 5.93 4.23 17.28
CA LEU A 8 6.18 4.36 15.87
C LEU A 8 5.61 5.71 15.39
N PRO A 9 6.43 6.59 14.79
CA PRO A 9 5.96 7.93 14.43
C PRO A 9 5.17 7.99 13.13
N TYR A 10 4.68 6.85 12.67
CA TYR A 10 3.93 6.75 11.41
C TYR A 10 2.54 6.21 11.67
N LYS A 11 1.57 6.77 10.96
CA LYS A 11 0.17 6.36 11.14
C LYS A 11 -0.10 5.08 10.39
N LYS A 12 -0.84 4.18 11.02
CA LYS A 12 -1.29 2.96 10.37
C LYS A 12 -2.44 3.29 9.44
N VAL A 13 -2.37 2.78 8.22
CA VAL A 13 -3.33 3.10 7.17
C VAL A 13 -3.72 1.85 6.42
N ARG A 14 -4.87 1.96 5.77
CA ARG A 14 -5.36 0.98 4.81
C ARG A 14 -5.45 1.70 3.46
N ILE A 15 -4.79 1.12 2.46
CA ILE A 15 -4.74 1.69 1.12
C ILE A 15 -5.68 0.89 0.22
N ILE A 16 -6.64 1.58 -0.39
CA ILE A 16 -7.51 0.99 -1.41
C ILE A 16 -6.99 1.47 -2.76
N TRP A 17 -6.59 0.54 -3.61
CA TRP A 17 -5.97 0.92 -4.87
C TRP A 17 -6.41 0.00 -6.00
N GLN A 18 -6.17 0.43 -7.22
CA GLN A 18 -6.58 -0.30 -8.41
C GLN A 18 -5.36 -0.82 -9.14
N ASP A 19 -5.36 -2.14 -9.37
CA ASP A 19 -4.29 -2.80 -10.09
C ASP A 19 -4.76 -3.15 -11.49
N ILE A 20 -3.80 -3.29 -12.39
CA ILE A 20 -4.10 -3.71 -13.75
C ILE A 20 -4.40 -5.21 -13.78
N CYS A 21 -5.20 -5.61 -14.75
CA CYS A 21 -5.37 -7.02 -15.11
C CYS A 21 -4.83 -7.20 -16.51
N SER A 22 -4.12 -8.29 -16.72
CA SER A 22 -3.57 -8.58 -18.03
C SER A 22 -3.69 -10.07 -18.33
N SER A 23 -3.66 -10.40 -19.61
CA SER A 23 -3.73 -11.76 -20.08
C SER A 23 -2.85 -11.93 -21.30
N SER A 24 -2.14 -13.04 -21.37
CA SER A 24 -1.36 -13.41 -22.57
C SER A 24 -2.18 -14.25 -23.55
N GLN A 25 -3.44 -14.46 -23.25
CA GLN A 25 -4.35 -15.26 -24.05
C GLN A 25 -4.77 -14.51 -25.30
N TRP A 26 -5.02 -15.24 -26.38
CA TRP A 26 -5.59 -14.67 -27.60
C TRP A 26 -7.11 -14.76 -27.53
N TYR A 27 -7.79 -13.71 -27.96
CA TYR A 27 -9.25 -13.60 -27.89
C TYR A 27 -9.82 -13.50 -29.30
N ASP A 28 -10.64 -14.49 -29.66
CA ASP A 28 -11.37 -14.48 -30.93
C ASP A 28 -12.66 -13.69 -30.81
N ASP A 29 -13.29 -13.73 -29.66
CA ASP A 29 -14.50 -12.97 -29.38
C ASP A 29 -14.13 -11.70 -28.63
N LEU A 30 -14.32 -10.57 -29.27
CA LEU A 30 -13.93 -9.28 -28.70
C LEU A 30 -14.80 -8.88 -27.52
N THR A 31 -15.98 -9.50 -27.35
CA THR A 31 -16.80 -9.24 -26.18
C THR A 31 -16.13 -9.74 -24.90
N ASP A 32 -15.28 -10.76 -25.02
CA ASP A 32 -14.50 -11.24 -23.87
C ASP A 32 -13.46 -10.21 -23.43
N VAL A 33 -12.97 -9.41 -24.38
CA VAL A 33 -12.05 -8.31 -24.07
C VAL A 33 -12.79 -7.17 -23.37
N ASP A 34 -14.03 -6.92 -23.77
CA ASP A 34 -14.84 -5.85 -23.18
C ASP A 34 -15.14 -6.12 -21.69
N GLU A 35 -15.05 -7.36 -21.26
CA GLU A 35 -15.27 -7.73 -19.86
C GLU A 35 -14.03 -7.52 -18.99
N PHE A 36 -12.88 -7.23 -19.60
CA PHE A 36 -11.67 -6.97 -18.84
C PHE A 36 -11.84 -5.73 -17.97
N ASN A 37 -11.34 -5.85 -16.76
CA ASN A 37 -11.38 -4.73 -15.84
C ASN A 37 -10.17 -4.80 -14.91
N PHE A 38 -9.88 -3.71 -14.24
CA PHE A 38 -8.83 -3.69 -13.23
C PHE A 38 -9.34 -4.27 -11.91
N SER A 39 -8.41 -4.65 -11.06
CA SER A 39 -8.72 -5.25 -9.75
C SER A 39 -8.64 -4.21 -8.65
N TRP A 40 -9.54 -4.32 -7.69
CA TRP A 40 -9.45 -3.56 -6.45
C TRP A 40 -8.57 -4.33 -5.48
N CYS A 41 -7.63 -3.63 -4.89
CA CYS A 41 -6.69 -4.20 -3.93
C CYS A 41 -6.70 -3.38 -2.65
N GLU A 42 -6.35 -4.04 -1.55
CA GLU A 42 -6.32 -3.42 -0.24
C GLU A 42 -5.06 -3.85 0.47
N ASP A 43 -4.26 -2.88 0.91
CA ASP A 43 -3.03 -3.13 1.64
C ASP A 43 -3.06 -2.38 2.96
N ILE A 44 -2.46 -2.97 3.97
CA ILE A 44 -2.36 -2.38 5.30
C ILE A 44 -0.89 -2.15 5.62
N GLY A 45 -0.58 -0.98 6.14
CA GLY A 45 0.78 -0.64 6.53
C GLY A 45 0.83 0.69 7.25
N TYR A 46 2.03 1.20 7.38
CA TYR A 46 2.26 2.51 8.00
C TYR A 46 2.63 3.49 6.90
N LEU A 47 2.01 4.66 6.95
CA LEU A 47 2.22 5.68 5.92
C LEU A 47 3.57 6.36 6.15
N TYR A 48 4.48 6.13 5.24
CA TYR A 48 5.81 6.74 5.29
C TYR A 48 5.82 8.11 4.61
N GLU A 49 5.25 8.18 3.41
CA GLU A 49 5.27 9.41 2.62
C GLU A 49 4.07 9.46 1.70
N LYS A 50 3.50 10.65 1.57
CA LYS A 50 2.42 10.91 0.64
C LYS A 50 2.73 12.20 -0.11
N THR A 51 2.88 12.08 -1.41
CA THR A 51 3.07 13.24 -2.29
C THR A 51 2.00 13.21 -3.37
N SER A 52 1.98 14.24 -4.21
CA SER A 52 1.06 14.26 -5.35
C SER A 52 1.36 13.17 -6.37
N LYS A 53 2.57 12.60 -6.32
CA LYS A 53 3.02 11.62 -7.31
C LYS A 53 3.02 10.20 -6.77
N LYS A 54 3.27 10.01 -5.48
CA LYS A 54 3.42 8.67 -4.92
C LYS A 54 2.97 8.59 -3.48
N ILE A 55 2.62 7.38 -3.08
CA ILE A 55 2.27 7.05 -1.71
C ILE A 55 3.11 5.84 -1.33
N THR A 56 3.86 5.95 -0.23
CA THR A 56 4.76 4.91 0.23
C THR A 56 4.32 4.44 1.61
N ILE A 57 4.20 3.12 1.76
CA ILE A 57 3.90 2.50 3.05
C ILE A 57 4.92 1.41 3.34
N PHE A 58 5.00 1.00 4.60
CA PHE A 58 5.78 -0.17 5.01
C PHE A 58 4.96 -0.98 5.99
N SER A 59 5.21 -2.28 6.05
CA SER A 59 4.45 -3.17 6.94
C SER A 59 5.29 -3.81 8.02
N SER A 60 6.62 -3.71 7.93
CA SER A 60 7.52 -4.29 8.93
C SER A 60 8.47 -3.24 9.46
N TYR A 61 8.81 -3.34 10.73
CA TYR A 61 9.78 -2.44 11.32
C TYR A 61 10.45 -3.11 12.52
N SER A 62 11.61 -2.57 12.87
CA SER A 62 12.29 -3.00 14.08
C SER A 62 13.05 -1.82 14.69
N TYR A 63 13.26 -1.88 15.98
CA TYR A 63 14.08 -0.93 16.71
C TYR A 63 15.34 -1.61 17.19
N ASP A 64 16.46 -0.95 17.03
CA ASP A 64 17.73 -1.30 17.65
C ASP A 64 18.12 -0.12 18.50
N GLY A 65 17.82 -0.17 19.79
CA GLY A 65 17.88 1.02 20.62
C GLY A 65 16.89 2.05 20.12
N ASN A 66 17.40 3.21 19.71
CA ASN A 66 16.59 4.29 19.16
C ASN A 66 16.57 4.30 17.64
N LYS A 67 17.28 3.37 17.01
CA LYS A 67 17.36 3.32 15.56
C LYS A 67 16.21 2.51 15.00
N LEU A 68 15.41 3.12 14.15
CA LEU A 68 14.30 2.48 13.46
C LEU A 68 14.75 1.99 12.10
N SER A 69 14.40 0.73 11.80
CA SER A 69 14.53 0.17 10.46
C SER A 69 13.17 -0.26 9.97
N ILE A 70 12.88 -0.02 8.71
CA ILE A 70 11.60 -0.41 8.13
C ILE A 70 11.84 -1.37 6.97
N GLY A 71 10.84 -2.21 6.73
CA GLY A 71 10.89 -3.21 5.68
C GLY A 71 9.52 -3.46 5.07
N ASN A 72 9.50 -4.28 4.04
CA ASN A 72 8.30 -4.56 3.27
C ASN A 72 7.66 -3.25 2.81
N VAL A 73 8.42 -2.50 2.04
CA VAL A 73 8.04 -1.17 1.56
C VAL A 73 7.30 -1.32 0.24
N SER A 74 6.18 -0.62 0.13
CA SER A 74 5.41 -0.55 -1.11
C SER A 74 5.25 0.90 -1.52
N CYS A 75 5.47 1.17 -2.78
CA CYS A 75 5.31 2.52 -3.32
C CYS A 75 4.31 2.47 -4.47
N TYR A 76 3.25 3.25 -4.36
CA TYR A 76 2.18 3.29 -5.34
C TYR A 76 2.21 4.61 -6.11
N PRO A 77 2.00 4.58 -7.43
CA PRO A 77 1.66 5.83 -8.10
C PRO A 77 0.40 6.41 -7.46
N ALA A 78 0.41 7.70 -7.16
CA ALA A 78 -0.72 8.31 -6.46
C ALA A 78 -2.03 8.14 -7.24
N CYS A 79 -1.96 8.09 -8.57
CA CYS A 79 -3.16 7.99 -9.41
C CYS A 79 -3.91 6.66 -9.27
N VAL A 80 -3.26 5.58 -8.80
CA VAL A 80 -3.93 4.30 -8.63
C VAL A 80 -4.53 4.15 -7.24
N VAL A 81 -4.16 4.99 -6.29
CA VAL A 81 -4.68 4.95 -4.93
C VAL A 81 -6.01 5.72 -4.91
N LYS A 82 -7.07 5.04 -4.54
CA LYS A 82 -8.41 5.63 -4.51
C LYS A 82 -8.78 6.14 -3.14
N LYS A 83 -8.26 5.52 -2.09
CA LYS A 83 -8.63 5.91 -0.74
C LYS A 83 -7.53 5.51 0.24
N ILE A 84 -7.27 6.38 1.20
CA ILE A 84 -6.41 6.09 2.33
C ILE A 84 -7.28 6.19 3.57
N ILE A 85 -7.40 5.09 4.30
CA ILE A 85 -8.16 5.03 5.54
C ILE A 85 -7.17 5.01 6.69
N TYR A 86 -7.23 6.02 7.53
CA TYR A 86 -6.37 6.12 8.70
C TYR A 86 -6.99 5.33 9.84
N GLU A 87 -6.25 4.37 10.36
CA GLU A 87 -6.71 3.57 11.48
C GLU A 87 -6.58 4.36 12.77
N LYS A 88 -7.46 4.09 13.69
CA LYS A 88 -7.33 4.70 15.02
C LYS A 88 -6.11 4.14 15.73
N GLN A 89 -5.38 5.02 16.35
CA GLN A 89 -4.18 4.66 17.12
C GLN A 89 -4.52 4.35 18.59
#